data_1797fbd5d3e3421a300c5101c56d8007
#
_entry.id   1797fbd5d3e3421a300c5101c56d8007
#
_cell.length_a   1.000
_cell.length_b   1.000
_cell.length_c   1.000
_cell.angle_alpha   90.00
_cell.angle_beta   90.00
_cell.angle_gamma   90.00
#
_symmetry.space_group_name_H-M   'P 1'
#
loop_
_entity.id
_entity.type
_entity.pdbx_description
1 polymer ?
#
loop_
_entity_poly.entity_id
_entity_poly.type
_entity_poly.pdbx_seq_one_letter_code
_entity_poly.pdbx_strand_id
1 'polypeptide(L)'
;MAITRHIVLLISLVVSCLFATAAAVSVEGSLVTNGILTDLRRLRPSTKVSLSGIYYTFVQKDGTFSFDDVPAGSYLLEVNDIDYIFPKLRVDVKENTVDGAYTGLGVGWDKTGYAIPHPFVLRAKAEADYFVERQGFNVMGMFKNPMFLMLGFSGIMMLVMPKMLKNLDPEAMQDVAQSQSDAQNMMNDMPTSLSQMFAKAQQQAQQHAQR
;
A
#
# COMPACT_ATOMS: atom_id res chain seq x y z
N MET A 1 -52.85 -32.79 -42.64
CA MET A 1 -51.41 -33.18 -42.61
C MET A 1 -50.41 -31.99 -42.44
N ALA A 2 -50.60 -30.84 -43.08
CA ALA A 2 -49.64 -29.70 -42.94
C ALA A 2 -49.67 -29.13 -41.54
N ILE A 3 -50.79 -28.94 -40.88
CA ILE A 3 -50.92 -28.36 -39.55
C ILE A 3 -50.19 -29.21 -38.48
N THR A 4 -50.36 -30.52 -38.52
CA THR A 4 -49.69 -31.46 -37.58
C THR A 4 -48.17 -31.38 -37.69
N ARG A 5 -47.64 -31.18 -38.90
CA ARG A 5 -46.22 -31.05 -39.18
C ARG A 5 -45.63 -29.76 -38.61
N HIS A 6 -46.38 -28.66 -38.69
CA HIS A 6 -45.96 -27.38 -38.09
C HIS A 6 -45.99 -27.43 -36.55
N ILE A 7 -46.98 -28.10 -35.96
CA ILE A 7 -47.05 -28.27 -34.50
C ILE A 7 -45.90 -29.11 -34.01
N VAL A 8 -45.55 -30.20 -34.68
CA VAL A 8 -44.39 -31.05 -34.31
C VAL A 8 -43.09 -30.28 -34.42
N LEU A 9 -42.90 -29.45 -35.45
CA LEU A 9 -41.71 -28.59 -35.59
C LEU A 9 -41.62 -27.53 -34.50
N LEU A 10 -42.74 -26.90 -34.12
CA LEU A 10 -42.77 -25.94 -33.02
C LEU A 10 -42.45 -26.59 -31.68
N ILE A 11 -43.00 -27.79 -31.40
CA ILE A 11 -42.71 -28.55 -30.19
C ILE A 11 -41.23 -28.96 -30.17
N SER A 12 -40.66 -29.41 -31.27
CA SER A 12 -39.25 -29.73 -31.39
C SER A 12 -38.34 -28.54 -31.16
N LEU A 13 -38.72 -27.35 -31.68
CA LEU A 13 -37.96 -26.10 -31.44
C LEU A 13 -38.03 -25.67 -29.99
N VAL A 14 -39.18 -25.74 -29.33
CA VAL A 14 -39.36 -25.40 -27.92
C VAL A 14 -38.57 -26.37 -27.03
N VAL A 15 -38.61 -27.67 -27.33
CA VAL A 15 -37.86 -28.70 -26.61
C VAL A 15 -36.33 -28.47 -26.79
N SER A 16 -35.87 -28.12 -27.98
CA SER A 16 -34.45 -27.80 -28.23
C SER A 16 -33.98 -26.56 -27.46
N CYS A 17 -34.83 -25.55 -27.29
CA CYS A 17 -34.50 -24.37 -26.47
C CYS A 17 -34.42 -24.68 -24.96
N LEU A 18 -35.17 -25.66 -24.46
CA LEU A 18 -35.18 -26.05 -23.06
C LEU A 18 -33.89 -26.83 -22.65
N PHE A 19 -33.16 -27.39 -23.60
CA PHE A 19 -31.91 -28.12 -23.34
C PHE A 19 -30.64 -27.27 -23.49
N ALA A 20 -30.75 -25.96 -23.77
CA ALA A 20 -29.62 -25.04 -23.69
C ALA A 20 -29.26 -24.78 -22.21
N THR A 21 -28.82 -25.82 -21.51
CA THR A 21 -28.23 -25.64 -20.17
C THR A 21 -26.88 -24.96 -20.35
N ALA A 22 -26.79 -23.72 -19.92
CA ALA A 22 -25.50 -23.07 -19.76
C ALA A 22 -24.68 -23.93 -18.81
N ALA A 23 -23.52 -24.43 -19.25
CA ALA A 23 -22.57 -25.13 -18.38
C ALA A 23 -22.09 -24.12 -17.35
N ALA A 24 -22.60 -24.20 -16.14
CA ALA A 24 -22.19 -23.37 -15.03
C ALA A 24 -21.08 -24.11 -14.27
N VAL A 25 -20.02 -23.43 -14.00
CA VAL A 25 -18.81 -23.99 -13.35
C VAL A 25 -18.75 -23.47 -11.92
N SER A 26 -18.37 -24.34 -10.97
CA SER A 26 -18.09 -23.92 -9.60
C SER A 26 -16.71 -23.28 -9.48
N VAL A 27 -16.62 -22.17 -8.77
CA VAL A 27 -15.37 -21.50 -8.42
C VAL A 27 -15.14 -21.67 -6.93
N GLU A 28 -14.10 -22.42 -6.60
CA GLU A 28 -13.79 -22.81 -5.23
C GLU A 28 -12.46 -22.23 -4.76
N GLY A 29 -12.35 -22.00 -3.46
CA GLY A 29 -11.09 -21.58 -2.86
C GLY A 29 -11.09 -21.65 -1.34
N SER A 30 -9.94 -21.35 -0.77
CA SER A 30 -9.74 -21.32 0.66
C SER A 30 -8.83 -20.20 1.11
N LEU A 31 -9.11 -19.63 2.26
CA LEU A 31 -8.23 -18.72 2.98
C LEU A 31 -7.35 -19.57 3.92
N VAL A 32 -6.04 -19.34 3.84
CA VAL A 32 -5.07 -20.11 4.62
C VAL A 32 -4.32 -19.19 5.57
N THR A 33 -4.06 -19.70 6.76
CA THR A 33 -3.27 -19.01 7.79
C THR A 33 -1.84 -18.76 7.33
N ASN A 34 -1.29 -17.64 7.78
CA ASN A 34 0.11 -17.27 7.56
C ASN A 34 0.63 -16.45 8.75
N GLY A 35 1.82 -15.84 8.63
CA GLY A 35 2.40 -15.00 9.69
C GLY A 35 1.56 -13.77 10.06
N ILE A 36 0.63 -13.32 9.19
CA ILE A 36 -0.27 -12.18 9.40
C ILE A 36 -1.59 -12.68 9.98
N LEU A 37 -2.27 -13.58 9.29
CA LEU A 37 -3.49 -14.25 9.75
C LEU A 37 -3.10 -15.56 10.44
N THR A 38 -2.89 -15.54 11.73
CA THR A 38 -2.43 -16.72 12.50
C THR A 38 -3.52 -17.75 12.77
N ASP A 39 -4.78 -17.32 12.85
CA ASP A 39 -5.94 -18.20 13.11
C ASP A 39 -7.14 -17.73 12.26
N LEU A 40 -7.80 -18.65 11.59
CA LEU A 40 -9.02 -18.37 10.81
C LEU A 40 -10.18 -17.88 11.68
N ARG A 41 -10.18 -18.19 12.98
CA ARG A 41 -11.18 -17.67 13.93
C ARG A 41 -11.11 -16.16 14.14
N ARG A 42 -10.01 -15.52 13.76
CA ARG A 42 -9.88 -14.06 13.80
C ARG A 42 -10.60 -13.38 12.65
N LEU A 43 -10.94 -14.12 11.59
CA LEU A 43 -11.79 -13.60 10.52
C LEU A 43 -13.20 -13.33 11.06
N ARG A 44 -13.74 -12.21 10.65
CA ARG A 44 -15.11 -11.86 11.03
C ARG A 44 -16.11 -12.76 10.31
N PRO A 45 -17.24 -13.12 10.94
CA PRO A 45 -18.30 -13.84 10.24
C PRO A 45 -18.89 -13.08 9.05
N SER A 46 -18.64 -11.76 8.96
CA SER A 46 -19.03 -10.90 7.84
C SER A 46 -18.05 -10.91 6.68
N THR A 47 -16.91 -11.61 6.81
CA THR A 47 -15.93 -11.75 5.72
C THR A 47 -16.58 -12.42 4.53
N LYS A 48 -16.58 -11.75 3.40
CA LYS A 48 -17.20 -12.23 2.17
C LYS A 48 -16.21 -12.20 1.02
N VAL A 49 -16.36 -13.16 0.13
CA VAL A 49 -15.66 -13.17 -1.15
C VAL A 49 -16.64 -12.72 -2.22
N SER A 50 -16.20 -11.85 -3.11
CA SER A 50 -17.00 -11.36 -4.23
C SER A 50 -16.33 -11.62 -5.58
N LEU A 51 -17.13 -11.92 -6.59
CA LEU A 51 -16.73 -11.99 -8.00
C LEU A 51 -17.31 -10.77 -8.73
N SER A 52 -16.44 -9.82 -9.09
CA SER A 52 -16.80 -8.56 -9.77
C SER A 52 -17.92 -7.76 -9.06
N GLY A 53 -18.13 -7.98 -7.75
CA GLY A 53 -19.19 -7.35 -6.99
C GLY A 53 -20.63 -7.85 -7.29
N ILE A 54 -20.81 -8.74 -8.25
CA ILE A 54 -22.12 -9.29 -8.67
C ILE A 54 -22.44 -10.53 -7.84
N TYR A 55 -21.54 -11.48 -7.80
CA TYR A 55 -21.66 -12.70 -7.01
C TYR A 55 -20.91 -12.53 -5.70
N TYR A 56 -21.47 -13.01 -4.59
CA TYR A 56 -20.77 -13.03 -3.31
C TYR A 56 -21.12 -14.28 -2.50
N THR A 57 -20.18 -14.74 -1.74
CA THR A 57 -20.33 -15.84 -0.77
C THR A 57 -19.61 -15.48 0.52
N PHE A 58 -20.04 -16.09 1.63
CA PHE A 58 -19.35 -15.93 2.91
C PHE A 58 -18.27 -16.98 3.09
N VAL A 59 -17.20 -16.59 3.75
CA VAL A 59 -16.14 -17.52 4.13
C VAL A 59 -16.64 -18.44 5.24
N GLN A 60 -16.50 -19.73 5.09
CA GLN A 60 -16.88 -20.73 6.09
C GLN A 60 -15.86 -20.76 7.23
N LYS A 61 -16.20 -21.41 8.34
CA LYS A 61 -15.34 -21.49 9.53
C LYS A 61 -14.00 -22.17 9.30
N ASP A 62 -13.93 -23.05 8.33
CA ASP A 62 -12.71 -23.73 7.87
C ASP A 62 -11.89 -22.91 6.87
N GLY A 63 -12.36 -21.70 6.53
CA GLY A 63 -11.73 -20.81 5.57
C GLY A 63 -12.11 -21.08 4.12
N THR A 64 -12.98 -22.05 3.83
CA THR A 64 -13.39 -22.36 2.45
C THR A 64 -14.49 -21.42 1.97
N PHE A 65 -14.55 -21.24 0.66
CA PHE A 65 -15.62 -20.53 -0.03
C PHE A 65 -15.90 -21.20 -1.38
N SER A 66 -17.14 -21.16 -1.80
CA SER A 66 -17.57 -21.66 -3.13
C SER A 66 -18.57 -20.72 -3.76
N PHE A 67 -18.51 -20.63 -5.06
CA PHE A 67 -19.51 -20.01 -5.92
C PHE A 67 -20.02 -21.11 -6.84
N ASP A 68 -21.31 -21.36 -6.78
CA ASP A 68 -21.99 -22.28 -7.66
C ASP A 68 -22.57 -21.50 -8.84
N ASP A 69 -22.68 -22.15 -9.99
CA ASP A 69 -23.35 -21.62 -11.18
C ASP A 69 -22.76 -20.29 -11.71
N VAL A 70 -21.42 -20.19 -11.76
CA VAL A 70 -20.76 -19.03 -12.36
C VAL A 70 -20.72 -19.16 -13.89
N PRO A 71 -21.33 -18.22 -14.64
CA PRO A 71 -21.27 -18.23 -16.10
C PRO A 71 -19.83 -18.07 -16.61
N ALA A 72 -19.57 -18.54 -17.83
CA ALA A 72 -18.30 -18.30 -18.49
C ALA A 72 -18.02 -16.81 -18.66
N GLY A 73 -16.83 -16.35 -18.27
CA GLY A 73 -16.46 -14.95 -18.29
C GLY A 73 -15.21 -14.66 -17.47
N SER A 74 -14.79 -13.40 -17.48
CA SER A 74 -13.66 -12.93 -16.68
C SER A 74 -14.15 -12.11 -15.50
N TYR A 75 -13.74 -12.48 -14.30
CA TYR A 75 -14.21 -11.89 -13.05
C TYR A 75 -13.02 -11.43 -12.20
N LEU A 76 -13.29 -10.43 -11.36
CA LEU A 76 -12.38 -10.01 -10.31
C LEU A 76 -12.80 -10.65 -8.99
N LEU A 77 -11.98 -11.56 -8.47
CA LEU A 77 -12.18 -12.16 -7.15
C LEU A 77 -11.50 -11.30 -6.10
N GLU A 78 -12.29 -10.86 -5.14
CA GLU A 78 -11.85 -10.03 -4.01
C GLU A 78 -12.38 -10.61 -2.71
N VAL A 79 -11.52 -10.67 -1.70
CA VAL A 79 -11.93 -10.97 -0.33
C VAL A 79 -12.12 -9.67 0.41
N ASN A 80 -13.36 -9.42 0.85
CA ASN A 80 -13.75 -8.24 1.60
C ASN A 80 -13.77 -8.55 3.09
N ASP A 81 -12.70 -8.18 3.76
CA ASP A 81 -12.54 -8.24 5.21
C ASP A 81 -12.15 -6.87 5.74
N ILE A 82 -12.50 -6.58 7.01
CA ILE A 82 -12.23 -5.29 7.62
C ILE A 82 -10.82 -5.27 8.23
N ASP A 83 -10.37 -6.38 8.78
CA ASP A 83 -9.15 -6.45 9.56
C ASP A 83 -7.92 -6.90 8.73
N TYR A 84 -8.16 -7.56 7.58
CA TYR A 84 -7.10 -8.11 6.73
C TYR A 84 -7.25 -7.72 5.27
N ILE A 85 -6.12 -7.47 4.64
CA ILE A 85 -6.03 -7.20 3.20
C ILE A 85 -5.58 -8.48 2.50
N PHE A 86 -6.40 -8.93 1.54
CA PHE A 86 -6.11 -10.07 0.69
C PHE A 86 -5.70 -9.65 -0.73
N PRO A 87 -4.95 -10.47 -1.44
CA PRO A 87 -4.66 -10.24 -2.84
C PRO A 87 -5.93 -10.37 -3.69
N LYS A 88 -5.97 -9.62 -4.78
CA LYS A 88 -7.04 -9.70 -5.78
C LYS A 88 -6.62 -10.65 -6.88
N LEU A 89 -7.58 -11.44 -7.38
CA LEU A 89 -7.37 -12.33 -8.50
C LEU A 89 -8.26 -11.96 -9.66
N ARG A 90 -7.73 -12.02 -10.86
CA ARG A 90 -8.52 -12.19 -12.07
C ARG A 90 -8.82 -13.67 -12.24
N VAL A 91 -10.06 -14.02 -12.40
CA VAL A 91 -10.56 -15.37 -12.59
C VAL A 91 -11.24 -15.46 -13.94
N ASP A 92 -10.69 -16.26 -14.83
CA ASP A 92 -11.27 -16.52 -16.15
C ASP A 92 -11.98 -17.89 -16.11
N VAL A 93 -13.31 -17.85 -16.10
CA VAL A 93 -14.18 -19.04 -16.09
C VAL A 93 -14.49 -19.41 -17.53
N LYS A 94 -14.12 -20.62 -17.92
CA LYS A 94 -14.41 -21.25 -19.21
C LYS A 94 -15.38 -22.42 -18.98
N GLU A 95 -15.89 -23.01 -20.03
CA GLU A 95 -16.87 -24.10 -19.94
C GLU A 95 -16.45 -25.26 -19.05
N ASN A 96 -15.15 -25.61 -18.99
CA ASN A 96 -14.64 -26.74 -18.21
C ASN A 96 -13.43 -26.40 -17.35
N THR A 97 -12.92 -25.17 -17.37
CA THR A 97 -11.72 -24.76 -16.63
C THR A 97 -11.88 -23.41 -15.99
N VAL A 98 -11.24 -23.27 -14.83
CA VAL A 98 -11.17 -22.00 -14.11
C VAL A 98 -9.69 -21.65 -13.98
N ASP A 99 -9.29 -20.58 -14.62
CA ASP A 99 -7.93 -20.07 -14.58
C ASP A 99 -7.89 -18.83 -13.68
N GLY A 100 -6.93 -18.75 -12.79
CA GLY A 100 -6.74 -17.60 -11.90
C GLY A 100 -5.37 -16.98 -12.04
N ALA A 101 -5.29 -15.66 -11.95
CA ALA A 101 -4.02 -14.95 -11.90
C ALA A 101 -4.09 -13.77 -10.95
N TYR A 102 -2.96 -13.46 -10.29
CA TYR A 102 -2.89 -12.27 -9.46
C TYR A 102 -3.07 -10.99 -10.27
N THR A 103 -3.83 -10.06 -9.72
CA THR A 103 -4.01 -8.71 -10.27
C THR A 103 -3.93 -7.66 -9.17
N GLY A 104 -3.91 -6.39 -9.52
CA GLY A 104 -3.80 -5.30 -8.56
C GLY A 104 -4.35 -3.99 -9.10
N LEU A 105 -4.54 -3.03 -8.21
CA LEU A 105 -4.94 -1.68 -8.56
C LEU A 105 -3.89 -1.05 -9.49
N GLY A 106 -4.35 -0.43 -10.58
CA GLY A 106 -3.47 0.23 -11.56
C GLY A 106 -2.83 -0.71 -12.60
N VAL A 107 -3.05 -2.01 -12.49
CA VAL A 107 -2.62 -2.98 -13.51
C VAL A 107 -3.70 -3.08 -14.57
N GLY A 108 -3.30 -2.98 -15.85
CA GLY A 108 -4.25 -3.18 -16.97
C GLY A 108 -4.86 -4.57 -16.92
N TRP A 109 -6.15 -4.66 -17.29
CA TRP A 109 -6.87 -5.93 -17.22
C TRP A 109 -6.21 -7.05 -18.04
N ASP A 110 -5.52 -6.70 -19.11
CA ASP A 110 -4.81 -7.64 -19.97
C ASP A 110 -3.48 -8.15 -19.39
N LYS A 111 -2.94 -7.43 -18.40
CA LYS A 111 -1.67 -7.78 -17.76
C LYS A 111 -1.95 -8.60 -16.51
N THR A 112 -1.91 -9.91 -16.64
CA THR A 112 -2.04 -10.83 -15.51
C THR A 112 -0.68 -11.08 -14.86
N GLY A 113 -0.67 -11.20 -13.53
CA GLY A 113 0.47 -11.64 -12.76
C GLY A 113 0.69 -13.16 -12.81
N TYR A 114 1.25 -13.71 -11.76
CA TYR A 114 1.44 -15.15 -11.65
C TYR A 114 0.12 -15.89 -11.63
N ALA A 115 0.03 -16.96 -12.43
CA ALA A 115 -1.12 -17.86 -12.44
C ALA A 115 -1.21 -18.67 -11.15
N ILE A 116 -2.44 -18.91 -10.69
CA ILE A 116 -2.74 -19.72 -9.52
C ILE A 116 -3.65 -20.86 -9.95
N PRO A 117 -3.34 -22.12 -9.55
CA PRO A 117 -4.19 -23.24 -9.84
C PRO A 117 -5.51 -23.15 -9.07
N HIS A 118 -6.58 -23.65 -9.66
CA HIS A 118 -7.85 -23.91 -8.98
C HIS A 118 -7.78 -25.26 -8.24
N PRO A 119 -8.31 -25.39 -7.01
CA PRO A 119 -8.97 -24.38 -6.17
C PRO A 119 -8.02 -23.30 -5.63
N PHE A 120 -8.51 -22.07 -5.51
CA PHE A 120 -7.68 -20.93 -5.15
C PHE A 120 -7.30 -20.91 -3.67
N VAL A 121 -6.00 -20.80 -3.39
CA VAL A 121 -5.48 -20.67 -2.03
C VAL A 121 -5.00 -19.26 -1.80
N LEU A 122 -5.71 -18.50 -0.93
CA LEU A 122 -5.43 -17.12 -0.65
C LEU A 122 -4.84 -16.95 0.75
N ARG A 123 -3.84 -16.07 0.87
CA ARG A 123 -3.21 -15.70 2.14
C ARG A 123 -3.32 -14.21 2.35
N ALA A 124 -3.50 -13.79 3.61
CA ALA A 124 -3.52 -12.39 3.97
C ALA A 124 -2.19 -11.72 3.58
N LYS A 125 -2.27 -10.55 2.95
CA LYS A 125 -1.10 -9.77 2.51
C LYS A 125 -0.63 -8.81 3.60
N ALA A 126 -1.54 -8.21 4.32
CA ALA A 126 -1.29 -7.26 5.40
C ALA A 126 -2.49 -7.21 6.36
N GLU A 127 -2.29 -6.70 7.56
CA GLU A 127 -3.37 -6.18 8.41
C GLU A 127 -3.84 -4.85 7.85
N ALA A 128 -5.12 -4.54 8.01
CA ALA A 128 -5.71 -3.31 7.52
C ALA A 128 -5.56 -2.21 8.56
N ASP A 129 -4.52 -1.39 8.43
CA ASP A 129 -4.30 -0.21 9.27
C ASP A 129 -5.09 0.97 8.72
N TYR A 130 -6.24 1.23 9.34
CA TYR A 130 -7.07 2.39 8.96
C TYR A 130 -6.62 3.69 9.62
N PHE A 131 -5.83 3.61 10.68
CA PHE A 131 -5.39 4.76 11.45
C PHE A 131 -3.88 4.87 11.41
N VAL A 132 -3.42 5.96 10.84
CA VAL A 132 -2.01 6.35 10.98
C VAL A 132 -1.84 6.91 12.39
N GLU A 133 -1.02 6.25 13.20
CA GLU A 133 -0.64 6.77 14.50
C GLU A 133 0.01 8.15 14.33
N ARG A 134 -0.55 9.14 15.01
CA ARG A 134 0.07 10.46 15.06
C ARG A 134 1.38 10.32 15.84
N GLN A 135 2.49 10.49 15.15
CA GLN A 135 3.79 10.55 15.82
C GLN A 135 3.78 11.72 16.79
N GLY A 136 3.81 11.42 18.07
CA GLY A 136 3.95 12.42 19.13
C GLY A 136 5.26 13.20 18.92
N PHE A 137 5.32 14.40 19.50
CA PHE A 137 6.52 15.24 19.43
C PHE A 137 7.71 14.51 20.10
N ASN A 138 8.63 14.05 19.27
CA ASN A 138 9.79 13.31 19.74
C ASN A 138 10.92 14.27 20.14
N VAL A 139 10.89 14.72 21.39
CA VAL A 139 11.90 15.63 21.97
C VAL A 139 13.30 15.04 21.86
N MET A 140 13.45 13.73 22.08
CA MET A 140 14.73 13.04 21.98
C MET A 140 15.28 13.00 20.55
N GLY A 141 14.38 12.96 19.54
CA GLY A 141 14.75 13.07 18.14
C GLY A 141 15.31 14.45 17.77
N MET A 142 14.84 15.51 18.43
CA MET A 142 15.40 16.85 18.23
C MET A 142 16.86 16.94 18.67
N PHE A 143 17.23 16.33 19.80
CA PHE A 143 18.61 16.29 20.27
C PHE A 143 19.56 15.48 19.37
N LYS A 144 19.04 14.60 18.53
CA LYS A 144 19.83 13.89 17.50
C LYS A 144 20.12 14.75 16.27
N ASN A 145 19.38 15.85 16.09
CA ASN A 145 19.61 16.75 14.98
C ASN A 145 20.72 17.75 15.34
N PRO A 146 21.87 17.76 14.62
CA PRO A 146 23.01 18.61 14.93
C PRO A 146 22.64 20.11 14.90
N MET A 147 21.67 20.50 14.12
CA MET A 147 21.20 21.90 14.05
C MET A 147 20.58 22.36 15.37
N PHE A 148 19.73 21.54 16.01
CA PHE A 148 19.15 21.85 17.32
C PHE A 148 20.19 21.82 18.44
N LEU A 149 21.19 20.96 18.31
CA LEU A 149 22.30 20.87 19.27
C LEU A 149 23.14 22.15 19.21
N MET A 150 23.46 22.66 18.01
CA MET A 150 24.14 23.94 17.83
C MET A 150 23.33 25.13 18.35
N LEU A 151 22.01 25.15 18.11
CA LEU A 151 21.14 26.21 18.61
C LEU A 151 21.07 26.18 20.14
N GLY A 152 20.95 25.01 20.75
CA GLY A 152 20.99 24.83 22.20
C GLY A 152 22.32 25.25 22.81
N PHE A 153 23.43 24.87 22.21
CA PHE A 153 24.76 25.28 22.63
C PHE A 153 24.96 26.79 22.55
N SER A 154 24.52 27.41 21.45
CA SER A 154 24.56 28.87 21.26
C SER A 154 23.75 29.60 22.34
N GLY A 155 22.54 29.09 22.68
CA GLY A 155 21.70 29.65 23.74
C GLY A 155 22.38 29.53 25.13
N ILE A 156 23.00 28.40 25.43
CA ILE A 156 23.74 28.20 26.68
C ILE A 156 24.92 29.16 26.74
N MET A 157 25.68 29.28 25.65
CA MET A 157 26.83 30.21 25.58
C MET A 157 26.39 31.66 25.79
N MET A 158 25.23 32.07 25.24
CA MET A 158 24.70 33.40 25.43
C MET A 158 24.34 33.71 26.89
N LEU A 159 23.97 32.69 27.69
CA LEU A 159 23.69 32.83 29.13
C LEU A 159 24.95 32.74 30.01
N VAL A 160 25.90 31.94 29.61
CA VAL A 160 27.14 31.66 30.40
C VAL A 160 28.19 32.74 30.18
N MET A 161 28.29 33.26 28.93
CA MET A 161 29.27 34.32 28.60
C MET A 161 29.20 35.55 29.47
N PRO A 162 28.04 36.20 29.73
CA PRO A 162 27.98 37.38 30.57
C PRO A 162 28.35 37.11 32.03
N LYS A 163 28.19 35.86 32.52
CA LYS A 163 28.62 35.46 33.85
C LYS A 163 30.14 35.27 33.91
N MET A 164 30.75 34.69 32.89
CA MET A 164 32.19 34.55 32.79
C MET A 164 32.91 35.88 32.64
N LEU A 165 32.38 36.78 31.79
CA LEU A 165 32.93 38.12 31.57
C LEU A 165 32.99 38.99 32.84
N LYS A 166 32.06 38.80 33.79
CA LYS A 166 32.10 39.51 35.07
C LYS A 166 33.24 39.12 36.01
N ASN A 167 33.84 37.92 35.78
CA ASN A 167 34.90 37.38 36.60
C ASN A 167 36.28 37.37 35.89
N LEU A 168 36.37 37.99 34.70
CA LEU A 168 37.64 38.07 33.93
C LEU A 168 38.22 39.46 34.07
N ASP A 169 39.59 39.51 34.17
CA ASP A 169 40.36 40.72 34.18
C ASP A 169 40.21 41.55 32.88
N PRO A 170 40.30 42.88 32.93
CA PRO A 170 40.08 43.77 31.80
C PRO A 170 40.98 43.49 30.57
N GLU A 171 42.15 42.89 30.75
CA GLU A 171 43.03 42.49 29.63
C GLU A 171 42.48 41.33 28.81
N ALA A 172 41.86 40.36 29.44
CA ALA A 172 41.21 39.23 28.75
C ALA A 172 39.92 39.66 28.00
N MET A 173 39.34 40.78 28.32
CA MET A 173 38.18 41.34 27.60
C MET A 173 38.52 41.81 26.19
N GLN A 174 39.72 42.29 25.95
CA GLN A 174 40.15 42.75 24.63
C GLN A 174 40.35 41.57 23.66
N ASP A 175 40.89 40.47 24.12
CA ASP A 175 41.10 39.27 23.32
C ASP A 175 39.76 38.59 22.94
N VAL A 176 38.77 38.63 23.85
CA VAL A 176 37.43 38.07 23.59
C VAL A 176 36.67 38.97 22.63
N ALA A 177 36.82 40.32 22.71
CA ALA A 177 36.19 41.23 21.78
C ALA A 177 36.77 41.11 20.37
N GLN A 178 38.06 40.87 20.22
CA GLN A 178 38.69 40.58 18.92
C GLN A 178 38.21 39.24 18.34
N SER A 179 38.16 38.18 19.14
CA SER A 179 37.66 36.88 18.66
C SER A 179 36.15 36.92 18.32
N GLN A 180 35.36 37.77 18.95
CA GLN A 180 33.95 37.98 18.57
C GLN A 180 33.81 38.71 17.24
N SER A 181 34.64 39.73 16.96
CA SER A 181 34.64 40.43 15.69
C SER A 181 35.07 39.51 14.53
N ASP A 182 36.04 38.66 14.76
CA ASP A 182 36.51 37.68 13.78
C ASP A 182 35.48 36.57 13.53
N ALA A 183 34.78 36.10 14.57
CA ALA A 183 33.66 35.16 14.42
C ALA A 183 32.45 35.78 13.70
N GLN A 184 32.13 37.06 13.91
CA GLN A 184 31.10 37.78 13.18
C GLN A 184 31.45 37.98 11.70
N ASN A 185 32.73 38.29 11.41
CA ASN A 185 33.19 38.38 10.03
C ASN A 185 33.12 37.05 9.31
N MET A 186 33.55 35.94 9.97
CA MET A 186 33.36 34.59 9.43
C MET A 186 31.88 34.19 9.22
N MET A 187 30.99 34.65 10.10
CA MET A 187 29.57 34.38 9.98
C MET A 187 28.90 35.19 8.85
N ASN A 188 29.39 36.39 8.57
CA ASN A 188 28.92 37.18 7.42
C ASN A 188 29.41 36.64 6.08
N ASP A 189 30.56 35.99 6.03
CA ASP A 189 31.07 35.34 4.82
C ASP A 189 30.45 33.94 4.57
N MET A 190 29.85 33.33 5.60
CA MET A 190 29.21 32.01 5.50
C MET A 190 27.98 31.96 4.57
N PRO A 191 27.06 32.93 4.51
CA PRO A 191 25.90 32.85 3.63
C PRO A 191 26.28 32.77 2.14
N THR A 192 27.39 33.37 1.75
CA THR A 192 27.86 33.35 0.36
C THR A 192 28.44 32.01 -0.05
N SER A 193 29.15 31.34 0.85
CA SER A 193 29.74 30.02 0.60
C SER A 193 28.69 28.89 0.63
N LEU A 194 27.71 28.97 1.52
CA LEU A 194 26.59 28.01 1.56
C LEU A 194 25.66 28.14 0.36
N SER A 195 25.32 29.37 -0.05
CA SER A 195 24.51 29.57 -1.26
C SER A 195 25.21 29.08 -2.53
N GLN A 196 26.53 29.22 -2.61
CA GLN A 196 27.34 28.67 -3.72
C GLN A 196 27.41 27.14 -3.68
N MET A 197 27.50 26.51 -2.49
CA MET A 197 27.41 25.06 -2.35
C MET A 197 26.05 24.49 -2.77
N PHE A 198 24.97 25.14 -2.35
CA PHE A 198 23.62 24.74 -2.76
C PHE A 198 23.39 24.93 -4.28
N ALA A 199 23.91 26.00 -4.86
CA ALA A 199 23.82 26.22 -6.31
C ALA A 199 24.60 25.17 -7.09
N LYS A 200 25.80 24.77 -6.64
CA LYS A 200 26.57 23.67 -7.25
C LYS A 200 25.87 22.31 -7.12
N ALA A 201 25.28 22.03 -5.95
CA ALA A 201 24.53 20.77 -5.74
C ALA A 201 23.30 20.67 -6.65
N GLN A 202 22.58 21.78 -6.86
CA GLN A 202 21.44 21.83 -7.79
C GLN A 202 21.87 21.65 -9.26
N GLN A 203 22.98 22.23 -9.68
CA GLN A 203 23.51 22.04 -11.03
C GLN A 203 23.95 20.60 -11.29
N GLN A 204 24.56 19.93 -10.31
CA GLN A 204 24.92 18.50 -10.44
C GLN A 204 23.69 17.60 -10.50
N ALA A 205 22.63 17.88 -9.73
CA ALA A 205 21.39 17.11 -9.77
C ALA A 205 20.68 17.23 -11.15
N GLN A 206 20.72 18.41 -11.77
CA GLN A 206 20.15 18.61 -13.11
C GLN A 206 20.94 17.92 -14.23
N GLN A 207 22.24 17.80 -14.11
CA GLN A 207 23.07 17.06 -15.08
C GLN A 207 22.88 15.54 -15.01
N HIS A 208 22.55 15.00 -13.85
CA HIS A 208 22.22 13.57 -13.71
C HIS A 208 20.81 13.21 -14.17
N ALA A 209 19.90 14.16 -14.24
CA ALA A 209 18.53 13.93 -14.73
C ALA A 209 18.40 13.98 -16.27
N GLN A 210 19.45 14.40 -16.99
CA GLN A 210 19.49 14.48 -18.46
C GLN A 210 20.33 13.37 -19.13
N ARG A 211 20.78 12.40 -18.37
CA ARG A 211 21.43 11.17 -18.86
C ARG A 211 20.58 9.93 -18.58
#